data_9efad801361af7df993f8d0697847ab1
#
_entry.id   9efad801361af7df993f8d0697847ab1
#
_cell.length_a   1.000
_cell.length_b   1.000
_cell.length_c   1.000
_cell.angle_alpha   90.00
_cell.angle_beta   90.00
_cell.angle_gamma   90.00
#
_symmetry.space_group_name_H-M   'P 1'
#
loop_
_entity.id
_entity.type
_entity.pdbx_description
1 polymer ?
#
loop_
_entity_poly.entity_id
_entity_poly.type
_entity_poly.pdbx_seq_one_letter_code
_entity_poly.pdbx_strand_id
1 'polypeptide(L)'
;MNEKLLLSALILTLSTGLHAAGGDAHHHHGEAAPQQLQLNAGKQWATDATLRQTMNEINQAMGKALPLIHGKRFSDGDYQALAATVSQKVAYDVENCKLDANADAMLHLVIADLLAGAEV
;
A
#
# COMPACT_ATOMS: atom_id res chain seq x y z
N MET A 1 38.89 6.73 58.90
CA MET A 1 38.09 6.17 60.01
C MET A 1 36.96 5.37 59.45
N ASN A 2 37.04 4.10 59.68
CA ASN A 2 35.98 3.10 59.76
C ASN A 2 35.14 2.83 58.55
N GLU A 3 35.50 1.78 57.81
CA GLU A 3 35.15 0.38 58.03
C GLU A 3 33.65 0.11 58.07
N LYS A 4 33.12 -0.61 57.13
CA LYS A 4 32.77 -2.04 57.21
C LYS A 4 32.11 -2.52 55.92
N LEU A 5 32.82 -3.32 55.19
CA LEU A 5 32.53 -4.65 54.78
C LEU A 5 31.21 -5.23 55.29
N LEU A 6 30.33 -5.67 54.38
CA LEU A 6 29.59 -6.92 54.50
C LEU A 6 29.25 -7.51 53.14
N LEU A 7 29.89 -8.61 52.86
CA LEU A 7 29.50 -9.64 51.88
C LEU A 7 28.15 -10.24 52.30
N SER A 8 27.30 -10.51 51.32
CA SER A 8 26.31 -11.59 51.37
C SER A 8 25.93 -11.93 49.95
N ALA A 9 26.53 -12.96 49.43
CA ALA A 9 26.03 -14.32 49.32
C ALA A 9 24.83 -14.47 48.34
N LEU A 10 25.17 -14.80 47.14
CA LEU A 10 24.76 -15.86 46.23
C LEU A 10 23.61 -16.75 46.74
N ILE A 11 22.49 -16.69 46.10
CA ILE A 11 21.54 -17.80 46.01
C ILE A 11 21.12 -17.99 44.56
N LEU A 12 21.72 -19.00 43.93
CA LEU A 12 21.30 -19.62 42.70
C LEU A 12 20.06 -20.48 43.00
N THR A 13 18.91 -20.13 42.51
CA THR A 13 17.77 -21.04 42.41
C THR A 13 17.51 -21.37 40.94
N LEU A 14 18.00 -22.51 40.53
CA LEU A 14 17.50 -23.19 39.35
C LEU A 14 16.05 -23.60 39.58
N SER A 15 15.13 -22.92 38.88
CA SER A 15 13.77 -23.40 38.70
C SER A 15 13.62 -23.95 37.32
N THR A 16 13.78 -25.25 37.17
CA THR A 16 13.34 -26.01 36.01
C THR A 16 11.81 -26.06 36.02
N GLY A 17 11.20 -25.11 35.31
CA GLY A 17 9.78 -25.12 35.02
C GLY A 17 9.55 -25.71 33.63
N LEU A 18 9.29 -27.01 33.61
CA LEU A 18 8.77 -27.70 32.45
C LEU A 18 7.35 -27.20 32.21
N HIS A 19 7.15 -26.33 31.21
CA HIS A 19 5.80 -26.00 30.75
C HIS A 19 5.60 -26.66 29.41
N ALA A 20 4.74 -27.68 29.46
CA ALA A 20 4.22 -28.35 28.30
C ALA A 20 3.45 -27.40 27.38
N ALA A 21 3.69 -27.61 26.12
CA ALA A 21 2.92 -27.29 24.93
C ALA A 21 1.47 -26.83 25.15
N GLY A 22 1.23 -25.55 24.87
CA GLY A 22 -0.02 -25.03 24.35
C GLY A 22 0.30 -24.39 23.03
N GLY A 23 0.03 -25.11 21.94
CA GLY A 23 0.25 -24.60 20.60
C GLY A 23 -0.87 -23.65 20.22
N ASP A 24 -0.68 -22.36 20.39
CA ASP A 24 -1.38 -21.36 19.61
C ASP A 24 -0.42 -20.90 18.52
N ALA A 25 -0.58 -21.52 17.37
CA ALA A 25 0.02 -21.05 16.15
C ALA A 25 -0.62 -19.70 15.82
N HIS A 26 -0.09 -18.64 16.42
CA HIS A 26 -0.25 -17.32 15.87
C HIS A 26 0.45 -17.34 14.53
N HIS A 27 -0.34 -17.51 13.48
CA HIS A 27 0.09 -17.16 12.14
C HIS A 27 0.44 -15.67 12.19
N HIS A 28 1.71 -15.38 12.43
CA HIS A 28 2.28 -14.13 11.98
C HIS A 28 2.09 -14.16 10.47
N HIS A 29 1.05 -13.47 10.00
CA HIS A 29 1.09 -12.95 8.64
C HIS A 29 2.34 -12.07 8.63
N GLY A 30 3.45 -12.63 8.17
CA GLY A 30 4.62 -11.84 7.85
C GLY A 30 4.09 -10.74 6.94
N GLU A 31 4.29 -9.49 7.30
CA GLU A 31 4.07 -8.39 6.40
C GLU A 31 4.86 -8.72 5.14
N ALA A 32 4.14 -9.13 4.09
CA ALA A 32 4.76 -9.30 2.80
C ALA A 32 5.39 -7.95 2.47
N ALA A 33 6.68 -7.94 2.16
CA ALA A 33 7.36 -6.72 1.71
C ALA A 33 6.48 -6.06 0.63
N PRO A 34 6.29 -4.72 0.65
CA PRO A 34 5.45 -4.05 -0.30
C PRO A 34 5.86 -4.48 -1.71
N GLN A 35 4.89 -5.01 -2.47
CA GLN A 35 5.14 -5.44 -3.84
C GLN A 35 5.56 -4.21 -4.64
N GLN A 36 6.64 -4.32 -5.37
CA GLN A 36 7.12 -3.26 -6.25
C GLN A 36 6.58 -3.48 -7.66
N LEU A 37 6.32 -2.39 -8.36
CA LEU A 37 5.94 -2.41 -9.76
C LEU A 37 7.06 -3.06 -10.59
N GLN A 38 6.75 -4.07 -11.36
CA GLN A 38 7.71 -4.81 -12.16
C GLN A 38 7.23 -4.96 -13.59
N LEU A 39 8.18 -5.02 -14.52
CA LEU A 39 7.89 -5.37 -15.91
C LEU A 39 7.69 -6.89 -16.07
N ASN A 40 6.92 -7.27 -17.07
CA ASN A 40 6.75 -8.66 -17.46
C ASN A 40 7.96 -9.15 -18.26
N ALA A 41 8.94 -9.74 -17.60
CA ALA A 41 10.20 -10.16 -18.24
C ALA A 41 10.83 -9.04 -19.10
N GLY A 42 10.90 -7.82 -18.57
CA GLY A 42 11.42 -6.65 -19.26
C GLY A 42 10.48 -6.00 -20.28
N LYS A 43 9.25 -6.49 -20.41
CA LYS A 43 8.22 -5.96 -21.30
C LYS A 43 7.07 -5.32 -20.53
N GLN A 44 6.24 -4.55 -21.21
CA GLN A 44 4.99 -4.04 -20.65
C GLN A 44 4.00 -5.19 -20.43
N TRP A 45 3.15 -5.04 -19.43
CA TRP A 45 2.01 -5.92 -19.20
C TRP A 45 0.92 -5.71 -20.24
N ALA A 46 0.25 -6.79 -20.62
CA ALA A 46 -0.92 -6.69 -21.47
C ALA A 46 -2.07 -6.02 -20.72
N THR A 47 -2.81 -5.16 -21.42
CA THR A 47 -3.98 -4.45 -20.90
C THR A 47 -5.19 -4.76 -21.77
N ASP A 48 -6.38 -4.70 -21.17
CA ASP A 48 -7.63 -4.81 -21.94
C ASP A 48 -8.15 -3.45 -22.43
N ALA A 49 -9.25 -3.48 -23.17
CA ALA A 49 -9.83 -2.27 -23.74
C ALA A 49 -10.43 -1.36 -22.67
N THR A 50 -11.03 -1.94 -21.63
CA THR A 50 -11.64 -1.20 -20.52
C THR A 50 -10.59 -0.39 -19.78
N LEU A 51 -9.51 -1.04 -19.35
CA LEU A 51 -8.41 -0.37 -18.66
C LEU A 51 -7.80 0.75 -19.50
N ARG A 52 -7.54 0.51 -20.78
CA ARG A 52 -6.98 1.54 -21.66
C ARG A 52 -7.91 2.75 -21.81
N GLN A 53 -9.22 2.52 -21.89
CA GLN A 53 -10.19 3.61 -22.00
C GLN A 53 -10.23 4.44 -20.71
N THR A 54 -10.40 3.82 -19.57
CA THR A 54 -10.53 4.54 -18.30
C THR A 54 -9.25 5.27 -17.90
N MET A 55 -8.07 4.66 -18.09
CA MET A 55 -6.80 5.33 -17.87
C MET A 55 -6.58 6.50 -18.82
N ASN A 56 -7.04 6.41 -20.07
CA ASN A 56 -7.02 7.54 -21.00
C ASN A 56 -7.95 8.67 -20.54
N GLU A 57 -9.12 8.36 -20.00
CA GLU A 57 -10.05 9.37 -19.45
C GLU A 57 -9.47 10.06 -18.22
N ILE A 58 -8.81 9.32 -17.31
CA ILE A 58 -8.06 9.89 -16.18
C ILE A 58 -6.96 10.82 -16.69
N ASN A 59 -6.15 10.36 -17.64
CA ASN A 59 -5.07 11.15 -18.21
C ASN A 59 -5.58 12.45 -18.87
N GLN A 60 -6.71 12.40 -19.57
CA GLN A 60 -7.33 13.59 -20.15
C GLN A 60 -7.83 14.57 -19.06
N ALA A 61 -8.42 14.06 -17.98
CA ALA A 61 -8.87 14.90 -16.86
C ALA A 61 -7.68 15.59 -16.19
N MET A 62 -6.61 14.87 -15.93
CA MET A 62 -5.36 15.41 -15.41
C MET A 62 -4.73 16.45 -16.36
N GLY A 63 -4.68 16.15 -17.66
CA GLY A 63 -4.15 17.05 -18.67
C GLY A 63 -4.88 18.40 -18.76
N LYS A 64 -6.18 18.41 -18.48
CA LYS A 64 -6.98 19.64 -18.39
C LYS A 64 -6.74 20.39 -17.09
N ALA A 65 -6.55 19.68 -15.99
CA ALA A 65 -6.34 20.25 -14.66
C ALA A 65 -4.95 20.87 -14.48
N LEU A 66 -3.90 20.21 -14.97
CA LEU A 66 -2.51 20.60 -14.74
C LEU A 66 -2.18 22.07 -15.07
N PRO A 67 -2.59 22.66 -16.19
CA PRO A 67 -2.33 24.08 -16.48
C PRO A 67 -3.00 25.02 -15.48
N LEU A 68 -4.17 24.66 -14.98
CA LEU A 68 -4.91 25.43 -13.97
C LEU A 68 -4.25 25.31 -12.60
N ILE A 69 -3.81 24.11 -12.23
CA ILE A 69 -3.06 23.84 -11.00
C ILE A 69 -1.76 24.65 -10.99
N HIS A 70 -0.95 24.56 -12.05
CA HIS A 70 0.30 25.28 -12.17
C HIS A 70 0.10 26.80 -12.21
N GLY A 71 -1.01 27.24 -12.78
CA GLY A 71 -1.41 28.65 -12.80
C GLY A 71 -2.07 29.16 -11.52
N LYS A 72 -2.15 28.30 -10.46
CA LYS A 72 -2.83 28.62 -9.19
C LYS A 72 -4.29 29.10 -9.37
N ARG A 73 -4.97 28.49 -10.33
CA ARG A 73 -6.38 28.79 -10.69
C ARG A 73 -7.30 27.58 -10.50
N PHE A 74 -6.83 26.57 -9.79
CA PHE A 74 -7.60 25.38 -9.47
C PHE A 74 -8.14 25.51 -8.06
N SER A 75 -9.45 25.55 -7.91
CA SER A 75 -10.12 25.72 -6.62
C SER A 75 -10.21 24.40 -5.84
N ASP A 76 -10.53 24.49 -4.55
CA ASP A 76 -10.78 23.28 -3.73
C ASP A 76 -11.91 22.42 -4.32
N GLY A 77 -12.95 23.05 -4.86
CA GLY A 77 -14.04 22.36 -5.55
C GLY A 77 -13.56 21.63 -6.82
N ASP A 78 -12.61 22.21 -7.55
CA ASP A 78 -12.01 21.57 -8.74
C ASP A 78 -11.18 20.36 -8.34
N TYR A 79 -10.40 20.44 -7.24
CA TYR A 79 -9.66 19.29 -6.70
C TYR A 79 -10.60 18.16 -6.29
N GLN A 80 -11.70 18.48 -5.58
CA GLN A 80 -12.69 17.48 -5.20
C GLN A 80 -13.36 16.82 -6.42
N ALA A 81 -13.69 17.59 -7.44
CA ALA A 81 -14.27 17.06 -8.67
C ALA A 81 -13.30 16.16 -9.44
N LEU A 82 -12.02 16.55 -9.48
CA LEU A 82 -10.97 15.73 -10.10
C LEU A 82 -10.76 14.42 -9.34
N ALA A 83 -10.68 14.49 -8.01
CA ALA A 83 -10.54 13.33 -7.14
C ALA A 83 -11.73 12.35 -7.30
N ALA A 84 -12.95 12.89 -7.35
CA ALA A 84 -14.15 12.08 -7.59
C ALA A 84 -14.10 11.39 -8.97
N THR A 85 -13.63 12.10 -10.00
CA THR A 85 -13.46 11.54 -11.34
C THR A 85 -12.47 10.37 -11.33
N VAL A 86 -11.30 10.53 -10.71
CA VAL A 86 -10.30 9.47 -10.59
C VAL A 86 -10.87 8.26 -9.85
N SER A 87 -11.48 8.48 -8.68
CA SER A 87 -12.07 7.41 -7.88
C SER A 87 -13.15 6.63 -8.60
N GLN A 88 -14.03 7.31 -9.34
CA GLN A 88 -15.09 6.65 -10.12
C GLN A 88 -14.51 5.81 -11.27
N LYS A 89 -13.47 6.30 -11.96
CA LYS A 89 -12.83 5.54 -13.04
C LYS A 89 -12.09 4.33 -12.52
N VAL A 90 -11.40 4.46 -11.39
CA VAL A 90 -10.76 3.33 -10.70
C VAL A 90 -11.79 2.28 -10.27
N ALA A 91 -12.91 2.69 -9.67
CA ALA A 91 -13.97 1.77 -9.29
C ALA A 91 -14.51 1.00 -10.51
N TYR A 92 -14.73 1.71 -11.61
CA TYR A 92 -15.19 1.09 -12.85
C TYR A 92 -14.17 0.06 -13.39
N ASP A 93 -12.88 0.37 -13.34
CA ASP A 93 -11.82 -0.57 -13.76
C ASP A 93 -11.81 -1.83 -12.90
N VAL A 94 -11.86 -1.68 -11.58
CA VAL A 94 -11.89 -2.81 -10.63
C VAL A 94 -13.06 -3.77 -10.92
N GLU A 95 -14.21 -3.22 -11.32
CA GLU A 95 -15.40 -4.02 -11.60
C GLU A 95 -15.40 -4.66 -12.99
N ASN A 96 -14.77 -4.05 -13.97
CA ASN A 96 -15.00 -4.38 -15.38
C ASN A 96 -13.75 -4.81 -16.16
N CYS A 97 -12.52 -4.50 -15.71
CA CYS A 97 -11.33 -4.95 -16.41
C CYS A 97 -11.09 -6.46 -16.19
N LYS A 98 -10.51 -7.11 -17.20
CA LYS A 98 -10.20 -8.54 -17.17
C LYS A 98 -8.76 -8.74 -17.62
N LEU A 99 -7.88 -8.81 -16.64
CA LEU A 99 -6.46 -9.02 -16.83
C LEU A 99 -6.05 -10.42 -16.36
N ASP A 100 -4.88 -10.90 -16.81
CA ASP A 100 -4.26 -12.03 -16.12
C ASP A 100 -3.83 -11.65 -14.69
N ALA A 101 -3.71 -12.65 -13.81
CA ALA A 101 -3.50 -12.43 -12.39
C ALA A 101 -2.23 -11.61 -12.06
N ASN A 102 -1.17 -11.73 -12.86
CA ASN A 102 0.07 -10.99 -12.62
C ASN A 102 -0.06 -9.53 -13.08
N ALA A 103 -0.68 -9.30 -14.22
CA ALA A 103 -0.98 -7.95 -14.71
C ALA A 103 -1.93 -7.22 -13.76
N ASP A 104 -2.95 -7.92 -13.25
CA ASP A 104 -3.91 -7.41 -12.26
C ASP A 104 -3.21 -7.02 -10.96
N ALA A 105 -2.30 -7.85 -10.43
CA ALA A 105 -1.53 -7.52 -9.25
C ALA A 105 -0.68 -6.24 -9.43
N MET A 106 -0.11 -6.02 -10.61
CA MET A 106 0.63 -4.80 -10.92
C MET A 106 -0.31 -3.59 -11.06
N LEU A 107 -1.49 -3.77 -11.65
CA LEU A 107 -2.50 -2.71 -11.73
C LEU A 107 -2.95 -2.26 -10.34
N HIS A 108 -3.13 -3.16 -9.39
CA HIS A 108 -3.53 -2.81 -8.03
C HIS A 108 -2.51 -1.89 -7.32
N LEU A 109 -1.22 -1.99 -7.62
CA LEU A 109 -0.23 -1.06 -7.10
C LEU A 109 -0.43 0.36 -7.67
N VAL A 110 -0.71 0.46 -8.97
CA VAL A 110 -1.01 1.75 -9.63
C VAL A 110 -2.31 2.35 -9.08
N ILE A 111 -3.34 1.52 -8.89
CA ILE A 111 -4.62 1.95 -8.31
C ILE A 111 -4.43 2.50 -6.89
N ALA A 112 -3.61 1.85 -6.07
CA ALA A 112 -3.33 2.33 -4.72
C ALA A 112 -2.71 3.73 -4.73
N ASP A 113 -1.77 4.00 -5.62
CA ASP A 113 -1.15 5.33 -5.77
C ASP A 113 -2.16 6.37 -6.29
N LEU A 114 -3.00 6.00 -7.26
CA LEU A 114 -4.04 6.89 -7.79
C LEU A 114 -5.05 7.28 -6.71
N LEU A 115 -5.50 6.32 -5.91
CA LEU A 115 -6.47 6.57 -4.84
C LEU A 115 -5.83 7.38 -3.70
N ALA A 116 -4.59 7.10 -3.33
CA ALA A 116 -3.86 7.91 -2.34
C ALA A 116 -3.73 9.37 -2.80
N GLY A 117 -3.48 9.60 -4.08
CA GLY A 117 -3.44 10.96 -4.65
C GLY A 117 -4.81 11.64 -4.76
N ALA A 118 -5.90 10.88 -4.73
CA ALA A 118 -7.27 11.38 -4.80
C ALA A 118 -7.90 11.62 -3.40
N GLU A 119 -7.20 11.34 -2.32
CA GLU A 119 -7.63 11.69 -0.96
C GLU A 119 -7.48 13.21 -0.75
N VAL A 120 -8.60 13.90 -0.57
CA VAL A 120 -8.70 15.36 -0.40
C VAL A 120 -9.49 15.72 0.85
#